data_96832c6d8f4c1e0326e362a9252e7e13
#
_entry.id   96832c6d8f4c1e0326e362a9252e7e13
#
_cell.length_a   1.000
_cell.length_b   1.000
_cell.length_c   1.000
_cell.angle_alpha   90.00
_cell.angle_beta   90.00
_cell.angle_gamma   90.00
#
_symmetry.space_group_name_H-M   'P 1'
#
loop_
_entity.id
_entity.type
_entity.pdbx_description
1 polymer ?
#
loop_
_entity_poly.entity_id
_entity_poly.type
_entity_poly.pdbx_seq_one_letter_code
_entity_poly.pdbx_strand_id
1 'polypeptide(L)'
;MEATTTTNTKGGTKYLVELALMIAIIFVMAFTPLGYLRTPGLSITFLTVPVAVAAMILGPKGGAICGAAFGITSLMQCFGTSAFGAMLLGINPFGTVFTCIVPRILEGLLSGLIFKAVRSNLAYFAGGLACPVLNTIFYMSSLVLFFYNTDYIQGFVDALGVTNPFAFVVAFVGVQGAIEAVVCTVVGAAVARAL
;
A
#
# COMPACT_ATOMS: atom_id res chain seq x y z
N MET A 1 14.97 -42.23 -23.69
CA MET A 1 14.63 -40.91 -24.25
C MET A 1 14.22 -40.03 -23.09
N GLU A 2 15.18 -39.36 -22.49
CA GLU A 2 14.92 -38.38 -21.42
C GLU A 2 14.49 -37.07 -22.08
N ALA A 3 13.26 -36.64 -21.82
CA ALA A 3 12.76 -35.36 -22.23
C ALA A 3 13.42 -34.29 -21.35
N THR A 4 14.45 -33.65 -21.85
CA THR A 4 15.10 -32.50 -21.24
C THR A 4 14.11 -31.35 -21.28
N THR A 5 13.41 -31.14 -20.17
CA THR A 5 12.56 -29.96 -19.93
C THR A 5 13.49 -28.75 -19.77
N THR A 6 13.76 -28.06 -20.88
CA THR A 6 14.44 -26.76 -20.85
C THR A 6 13.48 -25.77 -20.22
N THR A 7 13.50 -25.68 -18.89
CA THR A 7 12.89 -24.59 -18.14
C THR A 7 13.54 -23.29 -18.60
N ASN A 8 12.71 -22.35 -19.07
CA ASN A 8 13.14 -21.03 -19.52
C ASN A 8 13.62 -20.21 -18.30
N THR A 9 14.80 -20.54 -17.80
CA THR A 9 15.41 -20.00 -16.57
C THR A 9 15.70 -18.51 -16.65
N LYS A 10 15.92 -17.95 -17.84
CA LYS A 10 16.24 -16.53 -18.03
C LYS A 10 15.08 -15.60 -17.64
N GLY A 11 13.84 -15.96 -17.97
CA GLY A 11 12.65 -15.17 -17.56
C GLY A 11 12.37 -15.23 -16.06
N GLY A 12 12.60 -16.39 -15.43
CA GLY A 12 12.42 -16.57 -13.99
C GLY A 12 13.44 -15.79 -13.18
N THR A 13 14.70 -15.78 -13.58
CA THR A 13 15.78 -15.03 -12.91
C THR A 13 15.56 -13.52 -12.99
N LYS A 14 15.18 -13.01 -14.17
CA LYS A 14 14.86 -11.58 -14.35
C LYS A 14 13.74 -11.15 -13.40
N TYR A 15 12.63 -11.90 -13.37
CA TYR A 15 11.50 -11.64 -12.47
C TYR A 15 11.92 -11.59 -10.99
N LEU A 16 12.74 -12.56 -10.55
CA LEU A 16 13.21 -12.61 -9.16
C LEU A 16 14.10 -11.43 -8.81
N VAL A 17 14.99 -11.00 -9.72
CA VAL A 17 15.86 -9.84 -9.51
C VAL A 17 15.04 -8.55 -9.41
N GLU A 18 14.09 -8.36 -10.32
CA GLU A 18 13.20 -7.18 -10.31
C GLU A 18 12.34 -7.15 -9.05
N LEU A 19 11.79 -8.29 -8.64
CA LEU A 19 11.01 -8.41 -7.41
C LEU A 19 11.84 -8.10 -6.17
N ALA A 20 13.06 -8.66 -6.07
CA ALA A 20 13.97 -8.41 -4.97
C ALA A 20 14.37 -6.92 -4.89
N LEU A 21 14.61 -6.29 -6.03
CA LEU A 21 14.90 -4.85 -6.10
C LEU A 21 13.73 -4.01 -5.60
N MET A 22 12.49 -4.30 -6.01
CA MET A 22 11.30 -3.58 -5.56
C MET A 22 11.10 -3.75 -4.05
N ILE A 23 11.28 -4.95 -3.52
CA ILE A 23 11.22 -5.21 -2.07
C ILE A 23 12.30 -4.42 -1.33
N ALA A 24 13.54 -4.39 -1.84
CA ALA A 24 14.64 -3.62 -1.24
C ALA A 24 14.31 -2.12 -1.21
N ILE A 25 13.76 -1.57 -2.29
CA ILE A 25 13.32 -0.17 -2.36
C ILE A 25 12.24 0.10 -1.31
N ILE A 26 11.25 -0.79 -1.15
CA ILE A 26 10.20 -0.66 -0.13
C ILE A 26 10.83 -0.61 1.27
N PHE A 27 11.76 -1.50 1.59
CA PHE A 27 12.43 -1.51 2.89
C PHE A 27 13.24 -0.24 3.13
N VAL A 28 14.04 0.19 2.15
CA VAL A 28 14.83 1.44 2.25
C VAL A 28 13.90 2.63 2.45
N MET A 29 12.83 2.76 1.66
CA MET A 29 11.86 3.85 1.81
C MET A 29 11.13 3.79 3.15
N ALA A 30 10.75 2.60 3.64
CA ALA A 30 10.02 2.45 4.88
C ALA A 30 10.76 2.98 6.12
N PHE A 31 12.09 2.87 6.13
CA PHE A 31 12.93 3.28 7.25
C PHE A 31 13.69 4.60 7.02
N THR A 32 13.41 5.28 5.89
CA THR A 32 13.96 6.61 5.58
C THR A 32 12.82 7.65 5.52
N PRO A 33 13.13 8.96 5.63
CA PRO A 33 12.13 10.01 5.47
C PRO A 33 11.46 10.05 4.10
N LEU A 34 12.01 9.34 3.11
CA LEU A 34 11.49 9.28 1.74
C LEU A 34 10.16 8.51 1.64
N GLY A 35 9.93 7.56 2.54
CA GLY A 35 8.73 6.73 2.48
C GLY A 35 7.52 7.32 3.16
N TYR A 36 7.71 8.22 4.14
CA TYR A 36 6.62 8.78 4.94
C TYR A 36 6.84 10.26 5.22
N LEU A 37 5.89 11.10 4.80
CA LEU A 37 5.75 12.45 5.32
C LEU A 37 4.84 12.38 6.56
N ARG A 38 5.47 12.51 7.73
CA ARG A 38 4.76 12.45 9.01
C ARG A 38 4.02 13.76 9.27
N THR A 39 2.70 13.66 9.36
CA THR A 39 1.82 14.75 9.81
C THR A 39 1.21 14.37 11.17
N PRO A 40 0.79 15.35 11.99
CA PRO A 40 0.07 15.05 13.24
C PRO A 40 -1.18 14.21 12.93
N GLY A 41 -1.24 12.98 13.43
CA GLY A 41 -2.37 12.06 13.30
C GLY A 41 -2.17 10.97 12.25
N LEU A 42 -1.88 11.29 11.00
CA LEU A 42 -1.61 10.32 9.93
C LEU A 42 -0.35 10.68 9.15
N SER A 43 0.27 9.66 8.54
CA SER A 43 1.44 9.87 7.67
C SER A 43 1.06 9.65 6.22
N ILE A 44 1.41 10.59 5.34
CA ILE A 44 1.34 10.38 3.88
C ILE A 44 2.40 9.33 3.53
N THR A 45 2.01 8.26 2.85
CA THR A 45 2.94 7.21 2.45
C THR A 45 3.23 7.22 0.96
N PHE A 46 4.51 7.18 0.61
CA PHE A 46 4.94 7.02 -0.77
C PHE A 46 5.33 5.57 -1.12
N LEU A 47 5.15 4.65 -0.18
CA LEU A 47 5.42 3.23 -0.40
C LEU A 47 4.44 2.57 -1.38
N THR A 48 3.29 3.18 -1.60
CA THR A 48 2.35 2.78 -2.66
C THR A 48 2.95 2.91 -4.07
N VAL A 49 3.95 3.80 -4.28
CA VAL A 49 4.61 3.98 -5.58
C VAL A 49 5.35 2.71 -6.03
N PRO A 50 6.34 2.17 -5.26
CA PRO A 50 7.01 0.94 -5.67
C PRO A 50 6.07 -0.27 -5.72
N VAL A 51 5.01 -0.33 -4.90
CA VAL A 51 3.99 -1.39 -4.99
C VAL A 51 3.22 -1.29 -6.32
N ALA A 52 2.80 -0.08 -6.71
CA ALA A 52 2.13 0.15 -7.99
C ALA A 52 3.03 -0.19 -9.19
N VAL A 53 4.29 0.23 -9.16
CA VAL A 53 5.28 -0.10 -10.21
C VAL A 53 5.46 -1.61 -10.31
N ALA A 54 5.64 -2.31 -9.18
CA ALA A 54 5.74 -3.77 -9.16
C ALA A 54 4.48 -4.44 -9.69
N ALA A 55 3.29 -3.94 -9.34
CA ALA A 55 2.02 -4.45 -9.83
C ALA A 55 1.86 -4.30 -11.37
N MET A 56 2.36 -3.20 -11.92
CA MET A 56 2.33 -2.93 -13.37
C MET A 56 3.37 -3.74 -14.15
N ILE A 57 4.60 -3.87 -13.65
CA ILE A 57 5.71 -4.53 -14.36
C ILE A 57 5.69 -6.04 -14.11
N LEU A 58 5.59 -6.48 -12.85
CA LEU A 58 5.65 -7.88 -12.44
C LEU A 58 4.28 -8.55 -12.42
N GLY A 59 3.22 -7.76 -12.62
CA GLY A 59 1.83 -8.20 -12.60
C GLY A 59 1.27 -8.40 -11.18
N PRO A 60 0.02 -8.93 -11.09
CA PRO A 60 -0.72 -9.00 -9.82
C PRO A 60 0.00 -9.78 -8.71
N LYS A 61 0.72 -10.85 -9.05
CA LYS A 61 1.50 -11.64 -8.07
C LYS A 61 2.66 -10.82 -7.51
N GLY A 62 3.40 -10.11 -8.37
CA GLY A 62 4.50 -9.22 -7.95
C GLY A 62 3.98 -8.09 -7.07
N GLY A 63 2.86 -7.46 -7.46
CA GLY A 63 2.19 -6.45 -6.67
C GLY A 63 1.76 -6.94 -5.29
N ALA A 64 1.17 -8.15 -5.21
CA ALA A 64 0.77 -8.74 -3.93
C ALA A 64 1.96 -9.03 -3.01
N ILE A 65 3.08 -9.52 -3.55
CA ILE A 65 4.30 -9.79 -2.76
C ILE A 65 4.92 -8.47 -2.27
N CYS A 66 5.02 -7.45 -3.11
CA CYS A 66 5.49 -6.12 -2.73
C CYS A 66 4.54 -5.46 -1.72
N GLY A 67 3.23 -5.63 -1.87
CA GLY A 67 2.23 -5.22 -0.89
C GLY A 67 2.40 -5.92 0.46
N ALA A 68 2.71 -7.23 0.46
CA ALA A 68 3.04 -7.95 1.69
C ALA A 68 4.31 -7.39 2.36
N ALA A 69 5.36 -7.11 1.60
CA ALA A 69 6.58 -6.47 2.10
C ALA A 69 6.27 -5.09 2.72
N PHE A 70 5.46 -4.28 2.05
CA PHE A 70 4.96 -3.01 2.60
C PHE A 70 4.17 -3.23 3.90
N GLY A 71 3.27 -4.21 3.95
CA GLY A 71 2.50 -4.55 5.15
C GLY A 71 3.39 -4.95 6.33
N ILE A 72 4.43 -5.75 6.09
CA ILE A 72 5.42 -6.15 7.09
C ILE A 72 6.17 -4.93 7.62
N THR A 73 6.66 -4.03 6.75
CA THR A 73 7.35 -2.80 7.19
C THR A 73 6.42 -1.89 7.98
N SER A 74 5.13 -1.79 7.59
CA SER A 74 4.10 -1.06 8.34
C SER A 74 3.90 -1.63 9.75
N LEU A 75 3.83 -2.96 9.86
CA LEU A 75 3.71 -3.63 11.16
C LEU A 75 4.96 -3.40 12.02
N MET A 76 6.16 -3.50 11.44
CA MET A 76 7.42 -3.21 12.17
C MET A 76 7.44 -1.79 12.74
N GLN A 77 6.86 -0.81 12.04
CA GLN A 77 6.78 0.57 12.51
C GLN A 77 5.84 0.73 13.71
N CYS A 78 4.84 -0.14 13.89
CA CYS A 78 3.98 -0.14 15.06
C CYS A 78 4.73 -0.47 16.37
N PHE A 79 5.93 -1.07 16.29
CA PHE A 79 6.76 -1.38 17.45
C PHE A 79 7.67 -0.22 17.92
N GLY A 80 7.46 1.00 17.47
CA GLY A 80 8.16 2.16 18.05
C GLY A 80 8.36 3.37 17.15
N THR A 81 8.19 3.25 15.85
CA THR A 81 8.42 4.38 14.93
C THR A 81 7.13 5.17 14.63
N SER A 82 5.97 4.53 14.70
CA SER A 82 4.66 5.11 14.48
C SER A 82 3.87 5.17 15.78
N ALA A 83 3.70 6.37 16.34
CA ALA A 83 2.89 6.56 17.57
C ALA A 83 1.44 6.06 17.37
N PHE A 84 0.83 6.38 16.22
CA PHE A 84 -0.51 5.92 15.87
C PHE A 84 -0.58 4.40 15.81
N GLY A 85 0.35 3.75 15.10
CA GLY A 85 0.41 2.28 15.01
C GLY A 85 0.67 1.61 16.36
N ALA A 86 1.52 2.17 17.21
CA ALA A 86 1.80 1.65 18.54
C ALA A 86 0.54 1.68 19.44
N MET A 87 -0.26 2.74 19.36
CA MET A 87 -1.53 2.82 20.08
C MET A 87 -2.53 1.77 19.61
N LEU A 88 -2.68 1.59 18.30
CA LEU A 88 -3.54 0.53 17.74
C LEU A 88 -3.08 -0.86 18.17
N LEU A 89 -1.76 -1.10 18.17
CA LEU A 89 -1.18 -2.39 18.60
C LEU A 89 -1.48 -2.67 20.08
N GLY A 90 -1.44 -1.65 20.93
CA GLY A 90 -1.79 -1.75 22.35
C GLY A 90 -3.28 -2.02 22.61
N ILE A 91 -4.17 -1.52 21.75
CA ILE A 91 -5.62 -1.68 21.87
C ILE A 91 -6.08 -3.04 21.35
N ASN A 92 -5.69 -3.39 20.13
CA ASN A 92 -6.09 -4.63 19.47
C ASN A 92 -4.97 -5.14 18.56
N PRO A 93 -4.09 -6.04 19.04
CA PRO A 93 -2.97 -6.57 18.26
C PRO A 93 -3.42 -7.29 16.98
N PHE A 94 -4.47 -8.10 17.06
CA PHE A 94 -5.01 -8.82 15.89
C PHE A 94 -5.52 -7.87 14.82
N GLY A 95 -6.33 -6.88 15.22
CA GLY A 95 -6.83 -5.85 14.31
C GLY A 95 -5.70 -5.03 13.67
N THR A 96 -4.63 -4.75 14.41
CA THR A 96 -3.45 -4.03 13.89
C THR A 96 -2.70 -4.85 12.85
N VAL A 97 -2.42 -6.13 13.13
CA VAL A 97 -1.78 -7.04 12.16
C VAL A 97 -2.61 -7.14 10.87
N PHE A 98 -3.92 -7.34 11.01
CA PHE A 98 -4.84 -7.39 9.87
C PHE A 98 -4.79 -6.09 9.07
N THR A 99 -4.95 -4.93 9.72
CA THR A 99 -4.96 -3.60 9.09
C THR A 99 -3.62 -3.25 8.45
N CYS A 100 -2.50 -3.74 8.97
CA CYS A 100 -1.19 -3.53 8.37
C CYS A 100 -0.94 -4.40 7.14
N ILE A 101 -1.37 -5.66 7.11
CA ILE A 101 -0.95 -6.63 6.10
C ILE A 101 -2.00 -6.80 5.01
N VAL A 102 -3.24 -7.10 5.36
CA VAL A 102 -4.27 -7.50 4.39
C VAL A 102 -4.58 -6.40 3.36
N PRO A 103 -4.82 -5.14 3.75
CA PRO A 103 -5.05 -4.05 2.81
C PRO A 103 -3.93 -3.90 1.78
N ARG A 104 -2.67 -4.03 2.21
CA ARG A 104 -1.48 -3.85 1.36
C ARG A 104 -1.32 -4.97 0.34
N ILE A 105 -1.62 -6.21 0.73
CA ILE A 105 -1.63 -7.33 -0.23
C ILE A 105 -2.74 -7.13 -1.27
N LEU A 106 -3.93 -6.74 -0.83
CA LEU A 106 -5.07 -6.54 -1.71
C LEU A 106 -4.87 -5.37 -2.67
N GLU A 107 -4.31 -4.25 -2.21
CA GLU A 107 -4.02 -3.11 -3.08
C GLU A 107 -3.05 -3.47 -4.20
N GLY A 108 -1.96 -4.17 -3.89
CA GLY A 108 -0.97 -4.61 -4.88
C GLY A 108 -1.52 -5.64 -5.86
N LEU A 109 -2.31 -6.60 -5.36
CA LEU A 109 -2.97 -7.61 -6.19
C LEU A 109 -3.97 -6.98 -7.17
N LEU A 110 -4.90 -6.18 -6.64
CA LEU A 110 -5.98 -5.60 -7.43
C LEU A 110 -5.50 -4.50 -8.38
N SER A 111 -4.51 -3.70 -7.98
CA SER A 111 -3.87 -2.72 -8.86
C SER A 111 -3.27 -3.40 -10.10
N GLY A 112 -2.57 -4.54 -9.92
CA GLY A 112 -2.05 -5.32 -11.03
C GLY A 112 -3.13 -5.98 -11.90
N LEU A 113 -4.27 -6.37 -11.32
CA LEU A 113 -5.41 -6.88 -12.08
C LEU A 113 -6.07 -5.78 -12.90
N ILE A 114 -6.25 -4.59 -12.33
CA ILE A 114 -6.80 -3.41 -13.02
C ILE A 114 -5.89 -3.02 -14.18
N PHE A 115 -4.57 -2.97 -13.95
CA PHE A 115 -3.60 -2.70 -15.02
C PHE A 115 -3.72 -3.68 -16.18
N LYS A 116 -3.89 -4.97 -15.90
CA LYS A 116 -4.08 -6.01 -16.95
C LYS A 116 -5.42 -5.92 -17.66
N ALA A 117 -6.46 -5.44 -16.97
CA ALA A 117 -7.80 -5.31 -17.54
C ALA A 117 -7.90 -4.14 -18.53
N VAL A 118 -7.17 -3.05 -18.26
CA VAL A 118 -7.17 -1.85 -19.11
C VAL A 118 -6.18 -2.03 -20.25
N ARG A 119 -6.69 -2.25 -21.47
CA ARG A 119 -5.89 -2.51 -22.69
C ARG A 119 -5.59 -1.21 -23.47
N SER A 120 -5.05 -0.18 -22.82
CA SER A 120 -4.74 1.09 -23.49
C SER A 120 -3.56 1.80 -22.81
N ASN A 121 -3.06 2.89 -23.41
CA ASN A 121 -2.05 3.74 -22.77
C ASN A 121 -2.51 4.33 -21.42
N LEU A 122 -3.82 4.32 -21.15
CA LEU A 122 -4.41 4.69 -19.87
C LEU A 122 -4.17 3.64 -18.76
N ALA A 123 -3.72 2.42 -19.11
CA ALA A 123 -3.45 1.35 -18.12
C ALA A 123 -2.45 1.80 -17.05
N TYR A 124 -1.39 2.52 -17.42
CA TYR A 124 -0.41 3.02 -16.47
C TYR A 124 -1.00 4.02 -15.48
N PHE A 125 -1.87 4.91 -15.96
CA PHE A 125 -2.60 5.83 -15.07
C PHE A 125 -3.61 5.10 -14.20
N ALA A 126 -4.35 4.16 -14.77
CA ALA A 126 -5.34 3.37 -14.02
C ALA A 126 -4.67 2.51 -12.93
N GLY A 127 -3.57 1.82 -13.24
CA GLY A 127 -2.81 1.02 -12.28
C GLY A 127 -2.14 1.88 -11.20
N GLY A 128 -1.56 3.02 -11.60
CA GLY A 128 -0.95 3.97 -10.67
C GLY A 128 -1.95 4.61 -9.72
N LEU A 129 -3.15 4.98 -10.20
CA LEU A 129 -4.23 5.55 -9.40
C LEU A 129 -4.92 4.49 -8.52
N ALA A 130 -5.12 3.28 -9.05
CA ALA A 130 -5.81 2.22 -8.33
C ALA A 130 -5.10 1.86 -7.03
N CYS A 131 -3.75 1.80 -7.02
CA CYS A 131 -2.98 1.39 -5.86
C CYS A 131 -3.25 2.27 -4.62
N PRO A 132 -3.04 3.60 -4.62
CA PRO A 132 -3.28 4.44 -3.45
C PRO A 132 -4.77 4.54 -3.09
N VAL A 133 -5.67 4.52 -4.06
CA VAL A 133 -7.12 4.54 -3.80
C VAL A 133 -7.55 3.26 -3.08
N LEU A 134 -7.12 2.10 -3.56
CA LEU A 134 -7.41 0.81 -2.92
C LEU A 134 -6.75 0.71 -1.54
N ASN A 135 -5.51 1.23 -1.39
CA ASN A 135 -4.86 1.33 -0.09
C ASN A 135 -5.74 2.09 0.90
N THR A 136 -6.16 3.29 0.53
CA THR A 136 -7.03 4.13 1.37
C THR A 136 -8.33 3.43 1.73
N ILE A 137 -9.03 2.86 0.74
CA ILE A 137 -10.31 2.18 0.96
C ILE A 137 -10.13 1.00 1.93
N PHE A 138 -9.21 0.08 1.65
CA PHE A 138 -9.05 -1.12 2.47
C PHE A 138 -8.48 -0.82 3.85
N TYR A 139 -7.52 0.11 3.93
CA TYR A 139 -6.94 0.52 5.21
C TYR A 139 -7.99 1.16 6.12
N MET A 140 -8.73 2.14 5.61
CA MET A 140 -9.76 2.82 6.38
C MET A 140 -10.94 1.93 6.72
N SER A 141 -11.34 1.04 5.82
CA SER A 141 -12.36 0.03 6.11
C SER A 141 -11.93 -0.89 7.27
N SER A 142 -10.68 -1.33 7.27
CA SER A 142 -10.12 -2.14 8.36
C SER A 142 -10.03 -1.34 9.67
N LEU A 143 -9.61 -0.08 9.60
CA LEU A 143 -9.53 0.80 10.75
C LEU A 143 -10.91 1.01 11.39
N VAL A 144 -11.92 1.31 10.58
CA VAL A 144 -13.31 1.46 11.05
C VAL A 144 -13.82 0.15 11.64
N LEU A 145 -13.57 -0.98 10.97
CA LEU A 145 -14.07 -2.28 11.42
C LEU A 145 -13.53 -2.69 12.80
N PHE A 146 -12.24 -2.49 13.05
CA PHE A 146 -11.58 -2.98 14.26
C PHE A 146 -11.42 -1.94 15.37
N PHE A 147 -11.44 -0.64 15.03
CA PHE A 147 -11.02 0.41 15.96
C PHE A 147 -12.02 1.57 16.10
N TYR A 148 -13.05 1.68 15.27
CA TYR A 148 -13.97 2.83 15.29
C TYR A 148 -14.58 3.10 16.68
N ASN A 149 -14.98 2.04 17.39
CA ASN A 149 -15.60 2.14 18.71
C ASN A 149 -14.60 2.23 19.87
N THR A 150 -13.31 2.47 19.60
CA THR A 150 -12.30 2.67 20.64
C THR A 150 -12.21 4.14 21.04
N ASP A 151 -11.94 4.41 22.33
CA ASP A 151 -11.81 5.78 22.85
C ASP A 151 -10.76 6.59 22.07
N TYR A 152 -9.70 5.91 21.61
CA TYR A 152 -8.63 6.53 20.85
C TYR A 152 -9.11 7.07 19.49
N ILE A 153 -9.90 6.30 18.75
CA ILE A 153 -10.44 6.74 17.45
C ILE A 153 -11.61 7.70 17.66
N GLN A 154 -12.43 7.50 18.69
CA GLN A 154 -13.52 8.44 19.03
C GLN A 154 -12.97 9.83 19.37
N GLY A 155 -11.80 9.92 20.00
CA GLY A 155 -11.13 11.21 20.22
C GLY A 155 -10.82 11.98 18.92
N PHE A 156 -10.48 11.27 17.81
CA PHE A 156 -10.33 11.91 16.49
C PHE A 156 -11.68 12.27 15.86
N VAL A 157 -12.69 11.42 16.03
CA VAL A 157 -14.07 11.67 15.56
C VAL A 157 -14.61 12.96 16.17
N ASP A 158 -14.46 13.11 17.49
CA ASP A 158 -14.88 14.31 18.23
C ASP A 158 -14.08 15.55 17.85
N ALA A 159 -12.76 15.41 17.70
CA ALA A 159 -11.88 16.51 17.27
C ALA A 159 -12.19 17.01 15.86
N LEU A 160 -12.65 16.14 14.98
CA LEU A 160 -13.06 16.47 13.61
C LEU A 160 -14.53 16.96 13.55
N GLY A 161 -15.30 16.82 14.62
CA GLY A 161 -16.71 17.21 14.67
C GLY A 161 -17.63 16.41 13.77
N VAL A 162 -17.28 15.15 13.48
CA VAL A 162 -18.02 14.26 12.60
C VAL A 162 -18.83 13.24 13.41
N THR A 163 -19.97 12.81 12.88
CA THR A 163 -20.91 11.95 13.62
C THR A 163 -21.05 10.54 13.04
N ASN A 164 -20.49 10.28 11.87
CA ASN A 164 -20.62 8.98 11.21
C ASN A 164 -19.28 8.48 10.67
N PRO A 165 -19.11 7.14 10.53
CA PRO A 165 -17.85 6.53 10.07
C PRO A 165 -17.41 6.99 8.68
N PHE A 166 -18.34 7.26 7.78
CA PHE A 166 -18.01 7.70 6.43
C PHE A 166 -17.45 9.13 6.42
N ALA A 167 -18.09 10.06 7.16
CA ALA A 167 -17.58 11.42 7.32
C ALA A 167 -16.21 11.43 8.02
N PHE A 168 -16.00 10.54 8.99
CA PHE A 168 -14.68 10.36 9.63
C PHE A 168 -13.61 9.96 8.60
N VAL A 169 -13.88 8.96 7.76
CA VAL A 169 -12.92 8.53 6.72
C VAL A 169 -12.57 9.69 5.78
N VAL A 170 -13.58 10.41 5.29
CA VAL A 170 -13.36 11.54 4.36
C VAL A 170 -12.59 12.68 5.03
N ALA A 171 -12.94 13.04 6.27
CA ALA A 171 -12.28 14.12 6.99
C ALA A 171 -10.85 13.74 7.42
N PHE A 172 -10.64 12.49 7.82
CA PHE A 172 -9.36 12.01 8.35
C PHE A 172 -8.30 11.80 7.27
N VAL A 173 -8.71 11.34 6.07
CA VAL A 173 -7.77 10.93 5.00
C VAL A 173 -7.87 11.78 3.75
N GLY A 174 -8.93 12.60 3.60
CA GLY A 174 -9.27 13.22 2.31
C GLY A 174 -8.11 13.97 1.62
N VAL A 175 -7.43 14.85 2.33
CA VAL A 175 -6.30 15.62 1.76
C VAL A 175 -5.08 14.74 1.54
N GLN A 176 -4.77 13.85 2.48
CA GLN A 176 -3.59 12.98 2.40
C GLN A 176 -3.74 11.94 1.29
N GLY A 177 -4.91 11.30 1.19
CA GLY A 177 -5.21 10.35 0.13
C GLY A 177 -5.22 10.99 -1.25
N ALA A 178 -5.64 12.25 -1.39
CA ALA A 178 -5.55 12.98 -2.64
C ALA A 178 -4.09 13.22 -3.07
N ILE A 179 -3.23 13.64 -2.14
CA ILE A 179 -1.80 13.82 -2.40
C ILE A 179 -1.14 12.49 -2.80
N GLU A 180 -1.40 11.41 -2.06
CA GLU A 180 -0.90 10.07 -2.37
C GLU A 180 -1.34 9.60 -3.76
N ALA A 181 -2.62 9.83 -4.09
CA ALA A 181 -3.18 9.46 -5.39
C ALA A 181 -2.49 10.20 -6.54
N VAL A 182 -2.27 11.51 -6.41
CA VAL A 182 -1.58 12.32 -7.44
C VAL A 182 -0.13 11.87 -7.60
N VAL A 183 0.61 11.77 -6.50
CA VAL A 183 2.03 11.41 -6.54
C VAL A 183 2.22 9.98 -7.08
N CYS A 184 1.46 9.02 -6.58
CA CYS A 184 1.57 7.63 -7.03
C CYS A 184 1.18 7.48 -8.51
N THR A 185 0.14 8.19 -8.96
CA THR A 185 -0.28 8.15 -10.37
C THR A 185 0.80 8.72 -11.28
N VAL A 186 1.33 9.90 -10.96
CA VAL A 186 2.32 10.58 -11.81
C VAL A 186 3.66 9.83 -11.79
N VAL A 187 4.20 9.59 -10.61
CA VAL A 187 5.53 8.96 -10.45
C VAL A 187 5.48 7.48 -10.84
N GLY A 188 4.45 6.75 -10.36
CA GLY A 188 4.30 5.32 -10.64
C GLY A 188 4.09 5.05 -12.13
N ALA A 189 3.23 5.83 -12.80
CA ALA A 189 3.01 5.70 -14.24
C ALA A 189 4.26 6.10 -15.05
N ALA A 190 4.98 7.15 -14.67
CA ALA A 190 6.21 7.58 -15.34
C ALA A 190 7.30 6.51 -15.23
N VAL A 191 7.54 5.99 -14.03
CA VAL A 191 8.56 4.96 -13.79
C VAL A 191 8.20 3.64 -14.49
N ALA A 192 6.96 3.17 -14.35
CA ALA A 192 6.52 1.93 -14.97
C ALA A 192 6.50 1.98 -16.50
N ARG A 193 6.35 3.16 -17.09
CA ARG A 193 6.43 3.34 -18.56
C ARG A 193 7.88 3.43 -19.06
N ALA A 194 8.82 3.85 -18.21
CA ALA A 194 10.23 4.00 -18.57
C ALA A 194 11.03 2.68 -18.47
N LEU A 195 10.54 1.71 -17.68
CA LEU A 195 11.11 0.37 -17.49
C LEU A 195 10.53 -0.63 -18.47
#